data_618ad7a4708ec7c3b8391d79a03e6bb0
#
_entry.id   618ad7a4708ec7c3b8391d79a03e6bb0
#
_cell.length_a   1.000
_cell.length_b   1.000
_cell.length_c   1.000
_cell.angle_alpha   90.00
_cell.angle_beta   90.00
_cell.angle_gamma   90.00
#
_symmetry.space_group_name_H-M   'P 1'
#
loop_
_entity.id
_entity.type
_entity.pdbx_description
1 polymer ?
#
loop_
_entity_poly.entity_id
_entity_poly.type
_entity_poly.pdbx_seq_one_letter_code
_entity_poly.pdbx_strand_id
1 'polypeptide(L)'
;MTALCREGTSLTLTHGDLQNREGDHVRCRRGRPMILDWGFTRYAPFYIDLVDYFTQEEAFLYWEEMRCLGLPLSRSDFAERFRLASAYPGFIYLYPALASFRRGSAEKLNRLLSLLCGD
;
A
#
# COMPACT_ATOMS: atom_id res chain seq x y z
N MET A 1 -9.38 6.51 -5.81
CA MET A 1 -9.87 5.23 -5.22
C MET A 1 -11.10 4.66 -5.94
N THR A 2 -12.19 5.39 -6.13
CA THR A 2 -13.41 4.87 -6.79
C THR A 2 -13.15 4.30 -8.19
N ALA A 3 -12.27 4.91 -8.98
CA ALA A 3 -11.87 4.40 -10.29
C ALA A 3 -11.18 3.03 -10.19
N LEU A 4 -10.22 2.89 -9.28
CA LEU A 4 -9.50 1.63 -9.05
C LEU A 4 -10.44 0.50 -8.61
N CYS A 5 -11.45 0.80 -7.79
CA CYS A 5 -12.43 -0.20 -7.35
C CYS A 5 -13.38 -0.66 -8.48
N ARG A 6 -13.48 0.08 -9.59
CA ARG A 6 -14.29 -0.30 -10.75
C ARG A 6 -13.54 -1.15 -11.77
N GLU A 7 -12.21 -1.19 -11.68
CA GLU A 7 -11.37 -1.99 -12.56
C GLU A 7 -11.28 -3.42 -12.05
N GLY A 8 -12.06 -4.32 -12.62
CA GLY A 8 -12.08 -5.73 -12.21
C GLY A 8 -10.72 -6.43 -12.24
N THR A 9 -9.78 -5.97 -13.07
CA THR A 9 -8.41 -6.53 -13.19
C THR A 9 -7.49 -6.16 -12.03
N SER A 10 -7.82 -5.14 -11.23
CA SER A 10 -7.03 -4.73 -10.06
C SER A 10 -7.54 -5.31 -8.74
N LEU A 11 -8.73 -5.93 -8.74
CA LEU A 11 -9.35 -6.43 -7.53
C LEU A 11 -8.82 -7.81 -7.14
N THR A 12 -8.43 -7.94 -5.88
CA THR A 12 -7.97 -9.20 -5.28
C THR A 12 -8.28 -9.24 -3.79
N LEU A 13 -7.94 -10.36 -3.16
CA LEU A 13 -7.90 -10.44 -1.71
C LEU A 13 -6.69 -9.66 -1.22
N THR A 14 -6.91 -8.57 -0.51
CA THR A 14 -5.86 -7.73 0.09
C THR A 14 -5.71 -8.05 1.56
N HIS A 15 -4.50 -7.85 2.09
CA HIS A 15 -4.22 -7.91 3.52
C HIS A 15 -4.88 -6.73 4.25
N GLY A 16 -4.73 -5.53 3.70
CA GLY A 16 -5.39 -4.31 4.16
C GLY A 16 -4.73 -3.60 5.33
N ASP A 17 -3.62 -4.13 5.84
CA ASP A 17 -2.79 -3.56 6.91
C ASP A 17 -1.34 -4.11 6.81
N LEU A 18 -0.77 -4.09 5.61
CA LEU A 18 0.55 -4.65 5.31
C LEU A 18 1.66 -3.62 5.59
N GLN A 19 1.78 -3.17 6.83
CA GLN A 19 2.73 -2.12 7.20
C GLN A 19 4.19 -2.60 7.23
N ASN A 20 5.09 -1.78 6.69
CA ASN A 20 6.53 -2.07 6.62
C ASN A 20 7.32 -1.67 7.89
N ARG A 21 6.80 -0.85 8.80
CA ARG A 21 7.67 -0.17 9.79
C ARG A 21 7.38 -0.39 11.27
N GLU A 22 6.17 -0.69 11.68
CA GLU A 22 5.82 -0.81 13.11
C GLU A 22 4.85 -1.96 13.39
N GLY A 23 5.17 -3.11 13.14
CA GLY A 23 4.28 -4.26 13.30
C GLY A 23 4.34 -5.12 12.07
N ASP A 24 5.49 -5.01 11.39
CA ASP A 24 5.81 -5.77 10.19
C ASP A 24 5.13 -7.15 10.22
N HIS A 25 4.04 -7.25 9.46
CA HIS A 25 3.26 -8.48 9.31
C HIS A 25 3.93 -9.47 8.34
N VAL A 26 5.07 -9.09 7.75
CA VAL A 26 5.87 -9.97 6.91
C VAL A 26 7.03 -10.55 7.73
N ARG A 27 7.14 -11.86 7.75
CA ARG A 27 8.23 -12.60 8.40
C ARG A 27 8.89 -13.51 7.39
N CYS A 28 10.17 -13.73 7.56
CA CYS A 28 10.90 -14.73 6.79
C CYS A 28 11.26 -15.93 7.68
N ARG A 29 10.81 -17.13 7.32
CA ARG A 29 11.16 -18.36 7.99
C ARG A 29 11.76 -19.35 7.00
N ARG A 30 13.02 -19.74 7.22
CA ARG A 30 13.77 -20.65 6.33
C ARG A 30 13.73 -20.21 4.86
N GLY A 31 13.95 -18.92 4.60
CA GLY A 31 13.93 -18.36 3.25
C GLY A 31 12.54 -18.20 2.59
N ARG A 32 11.47 -18.46 3.35
CA ARG A 32 10.08 -18.29 2.84
C ARG A 32 9.41 -17.11 3.51
N PRO A 33 8.87 -16.16 2.74
CA PRO A 33 8.07 -15.08 3.30
C PRO A 33 6.75 -15.65 3.84
N MET A 34 6.31 -15.10 4.96
CA MET A 34 5.04 -15.40 5.60
C MET A 34 4.34 -14.07 5.91
N ILE A 35 3.10 -13.95 5.51
CA ILE A 35 2.27 -12.79 5.84
C ILE A 35 1.35 -13.19 6.98
N LEU A 36 1.36 -12.39 8.05
CA LEU A 36 0.65 -12.65 9.29
C LEU A 36 -0.42 -11.57 9.52
N ASP A 37 -1.35 -11.84 10.43
CA ASP A 37 -2.38 -10.91 10.89
C ASP A 37 -3.33 -10.40 9.78
N TRP A 38 -4.08 -11.32 9.21
CA TRP A 38 -5.07 -11.07 8.15
C TRP A 38 -6.40 -10.45 8.65
N GLY A 39 -6.39 -9.83 9.81
CA GLY A 39 -7.60 -9.30 10.45
C GLY A 39 -8.33 -8.20 9.67
N PHE A 40 -7.64 -7.50 8.76
CA PHE A 40 -8.19 -6.44 7.91
C PHE A 40 -8.43 -6.86 6.46
N THR A 41 -8.41 -8.16 6.19
CA THR A 41 -8.59 -8.72 4.85
C THR A 41 -9.90 -8.29 4.21
N ARG A 42 -9.82 -7.89 2.94
CA ARG A 42 -10.98 -7.50 2.13
C ARG A 42 -10.71 -7.71 0.64
N TYR A 43 -11.79 -7.73 -0.13
CA TYR A 43 -11.70 -7.71 -1.59
C TYR A 43 -11.58 -6.27 -2.06
N ALA A 44 -10.39 -5.89 -2.55
CA ALA A 44 -10.05 -4.52 -2.88
C ALA A 44 -8.94 -4.47 -3.95
N PRO A 45 -8.62 -3.30 -4.52
CA PRO A 45 -7.48 -3.16 -5.41
C PRO A 45 -6.17 -3.52 -4.70
N PHE A 46 -5.35 -4.37 -5.32
CA PHE A 46 -4.07 -4.83 -4.76
C PHE A 46 -3.08 -3.68 -4.47
N TYR A 47 -3.27 -2.54 -5.11
CA TYR A 47 -2.48 -1.33 -4.86
C TYR A 47 -2.51 -0.88 -3.40
N ILE A 48 -3.57 -1.19 -2.66
CA ILE A 48 -3.70 -0.85 -1.24
C ILE A 48 -2.55 -1.47 -0.43
N ASP A 49 -2.26 -2.75 -0.66
CA ASP A 49 -1.17 -3.44 0.03
C ASP A 49 0.20 -2.96 -0.48
N LEU A 50 0.32 -2.65 -1.77
CA LEU A 50 1.58 -2.17 -2.33
C LEU A 50 1.99 -0.82 -1.73
N VAL A 51 1.08 0.15 -1.66
CA VAL A 51 1.38 1.49 -1.12
C VAL A 51 1.60 1.49 0.39
N ASP A 52 1.08 0.49 1.08
CA ASP A 52 1.25 0.32 2.52
C ASP A 52 2.64 -0.24 2.86
N TYR A 53 3.20 -1.07 1.97
CA TYR A 53 4.44 -1.80 2.20
C TYR A 53 5.64 -1.25 1.41
N PHE A 54 5.47 -0.85 0.15
CA PHE A 54 6.54 -0.50 -0.78
C PHE A 54 6.59 0.99 -1.09
N THR A 55 7.79 1.49 -1.39
CA THR A 55 7.97 2.70 -2.18
C THR A 55 7.52 2.45 -3.63
N GLN A 56 7.32 3.52 -4.40
CA GLN A 56 6.97 3.37 -5.83
C GLN A 56 8.05 2.63 -6.63
N GLU A 57 9.32 2.84 -6.30
CA GLU A 57 10.45 2.16 -6.97
C GLU A 57 10.44 0.65 -6.69
N GLU A 58 10.25 0.27 -5.44
CA GLU A 58 10.14 -1.13 -5.04
C GLU A 58 8.90 -1.80 -5.67
N ALA A 59 7.78 -1.09 -5.76
CA ALA A 59 6.57 -1.59 -6.37
C ALA A 59 6.71 -1.85 -7.89
N PHE A 60 7.68 -1.24 -8.57
CA PHE A 60 7.99 -1.58 -9.95
C PHE A 60 8.53 -3.00 -10.13
N LEU A 61 9.23 -3.56 -9.15
CA LEU A 61 9.62 -4.98 -9.20
C LEU A 61 8.38 -5.89 -9.23
N TYR A 62 7.38 -5.56 -8.40
CA TYR A 62 6.10 -6.26 -8.44
C TYR A 62 5.40 -6.12 -9.79
N TRP A 63 5.39 -4.91 -10.39
CA TRP A 63 4.82 -4.69 -11.72
C TRP A 63 5.53 -5.53 -12.79
N GLU A 64 6.86 -5.63 -12.77
CA GLU A 64 7.63 -6.45 -13.70
C GLU A 64 7.24 -7.93 -13.61
N GLU A 65 7.12 -8.48 -12.42
CA GLU A 65 6.66 -9.85 -12.18
C GLU A 65 5.23 -10.06 -12.70
N MET A 66 4.32 -9.16 -12.38
CA MET A 66 2.93 -9.24 -12.86
C MET A 66 2.84 -9.13 -14.38
N ARG A 67 3.68 -8.33 -15.01
CA ARG A 67 3.76 -8.25 -16.47
C ARG A 67 4.23 -9.57 -17.08
N CYS A 68 5.22 -10.22 -16.49
CA CYS A 68 5.66 -11.55 -16.91
C CYS A 68 4.55 -12.61 -16.79
N LEU A 69 3.64 -12.43 -15.85
CA LEU A 69 2.44 -13.27 -15.68
C LEU A 69 1.26 -12.87 -16.58
N GLY A 70 1.45 -11.87 -17.46
CA GLY A 70 0.45 -11.47 -18.46
C GLY A 70 -0.46 -10.31 -18.03
N LEU A 71 -0.14 -9.55 -16.98
CA LEU A 71 -0.90 -8.35 -16.64
C LEU A 71 -0.71 -7.28 -17.74
N PRO A 72 -1.77 -6.90 -18.49
CA PRO A 72 -1.67 -5.96 -19.60
C PRO A 72 -1.69 -4.50 -19.12
N LEU A 73 -0.73 -4.12 -18.29
CA LEU A 73 -0.67 -2.80 -17.69
C LEU A 73 0.65 -2.12 -18.02
N SER A 74 0.59 -0.91 -18.60
CA SER A 74 1.78 -0.12 -18.86
C SER A 74 2.43 0.36 -17.56
N ARG A 75 3.73 0.68 -17.60
CA ARG A 75 4.45 1.19 -16.43
C ARG A 75 3.88 2.54 -15.97
N SER A 76 3.49 3.40 -16.90
CA SER A 76 2.88 4.70 -16.61
C SER A 76 1.53 4.55 -15.91
N ASP A 77 0.67 3.65 -16.41
CA ASP A 77 -0.63 3.40 -15.79
C ASP A 77 -0.49 2.77 -14.41
N PHE A 78 0.49 1.87 -14.23
CA PHE A 78 0.79 1.30 -12.91
C PHE A 78 1.24 2.40 -11.93
N ALA A 79 2.16 3.29 -12.34
CA ALA A 79 2.65 4.39 -11.52
C ALA A 79 1.51 5.35 -11.12
N GLU A 80 0.62 5.71 -12.06
CA GLU A 80 -0.52 6.55 -11.78
C GLU A 80 -1.46 5.90 -10.76
N ARG A 81 -1.78 4.63 -10.94
CA ARG A 81 -2.65 3.88 -10.00
C ARG A 81 -2.02 3.73 -8.63
N PHE A 82 -0.72 3.47 -8.56
CA PHE A 82 0.03 3.44 -7.30
C PHE A 82 -0.06 4.79 -6.58
N ARG A 83 0.19 5.90 -7.29
CA ARG A 83 0.05 7.26 -6.75
C ARG A 83 -1.37 7.55 -6.25
N LEU A 84 -2.40 7.19 -7.01
CA LEU A 84 -3.79 7.35 -6.59
C LEU A 84 -4.12 6.53 -5.34
N ALA A 85 -3.56 5.32 -5.23
CA ALA A 85 -3.75 4.46 -4.07
C ALA A 85 -3.02 4.98 -2.83
N SER A 86 -1.92 5.74 -2.99
CA SER A 86 -1.13 6.30 -1.87
C SER A 86 -1.94 7.24 -0.97
N ALA A 87 -3.03 7.82 -1.48
CA ALA A 87 -3.97 8.58 -0.66
C ALA A 87 -4.72 7.71 0.37
N TYR A 88 -4.83 6.41 0.14
CA TYR A 88 -5.60 5.51 1.01
C TYR A 88 -4.99 5.36 2.41
N PRO A 89 -3.71 4.99 2.60
CA PRO A 89 -3.09 4.98 3.91
C PRO A 89 -3.10 6.37 4.57
N GLY A 90 -2.98 7.45 3.78
CA GLY A 90 -3.12 8.82 4.28
C GLY A 90 -4.42 9.06 5.03
N PHE A 91 -5.54 8.53 4.54
CA PHE A 91 -6.83 8.66 5.22
C PHE A 91 -7.00 7.69 6.39
N ILE A 92 -6.65 6.42 6.22
CA ILE A 92 -6.86 5.40 7.25
C ILE A 92 -6.03 5.68 8.50
N TYR A 93 -4.77 6.07 8.30
CA TYR A 93 -3.86 6.29 9.42
C TYR A 93 -3.85 7.75 9.93
N LEU A 94 -4.70 8.62 9.40
CA LEU A 94 -4.77 10.03 9.82
C LEU A 94 -5.08 10.18 11.31
N TYR A 95 -6.06 9.45 11.82
CA TYR A 95 -6.42 9.53 13.24
C TYR A 95 -5.27 9.13 14.18
N PRO A 96 -4.63 7.95 14.03
CA PRO A 96 -3.48 7.60 14.86
C PRO A 96 -2.28 8.55 14.68
N ALA A 97 -2.10 9.13 13.48
CA ALA A 97 -1.05 10.13 13.25
C ALA A 97 -1.31 11.43 13.99
N LEU A 98 -2.55 11.94 13.96
CA LEU A 98 -2.97 13.11 14.74
C LEU A 98 -2.85 12.86 16.25
N ALA A 99 -3.25 11.68 16.72
CA ALA A 99 -3.09 11.30 18.12
C ALA A 99 -1.60 11.25 18.54
N SER A 100 -0.71 10.81 17.67
CA SER A 100 0.74 10.81 17.87
C SER A 100 1.30 12.25 17.90
N PHE A 101 0.86 13.10 16.97
CA PHE A 101 1.24 14.52 16.93
C PHE A 101 0.85 15.25 18.22
N ARG A 102 -0.36 15.01 18.73
CA ARG A 102 -0.81 15.58 20.02
C ARG A 102 0.05 15.14 21.21
N ARG A 103 0.75 14.03 21.12
CA ARG A 103 1.71 13.52 22.10
C ARG A 103 3.17 14.00 21.85
N GLY A 104 3.38 14.90 20.87
CA GLY A 104 4.67 15.51 20.58
C GLY A 104 5.48 14.83 19.46
N SER A 105 4.92 13.86 18.73
CA SER A 105 5.59 13.22 17.59
C SER A 105 4.93 13.62 16.26
N ALA A 106 5.65 14.40 15.44
CA ALA A 106 5.18 14.87 14.14
C ALA A 106 5.47 13.87 12.99
N GLU A 107 6.33 12.89 13.19
CA GLU A 107 6.87 12.03 12.13
C GLU A 107 5.75 11.33 11.31
N LYS A 108 4.81 10.66 12.01
CA LYS A 108 3.70 9.96 11.34
C LYS A 108 2.81 10.93 10.55
N LEU A 109 2.55 12.10 11.11
CA LEU A 109 1.71 13.11 10.44
C LEU A 109 2.40 13.65 9.19
N ASN A 110 3.67 14.01 9.27
CA ASN A 110 4.43 14.52 8.13
C ASN A 110 4.50 13.48 6.99
N ARG A 111 4.73 12.21 7.32
CA ARG A 111 4.70 11.13 6.33
C ARG A 111 3.34 11.01 5.62
N LEU A 112 2.23 11.10 6.37
CA LEU A 112 0.90 11.02 5.76
C LEU A 112 0.59 12.24 4.91
N LEU A 113 1.03 13.42 5.31
CA LEU A 113 0.87 14.64 4.52
C LEU A 113 1.63 14.54 3.20
N SER A 114 2.86 14.03 3.20
CA SER A 114 3.60 13.83 1.94
C SER A 114 2.91 12.82 1.02
N LEU A 115 2.33 11.74 1.54
CA LEU A 115 1.54 10.79 0.75
C LEU A 115 0.27 11.42 0.13
N LEU A 116 -0.36 12.36 0.84
CA LEU A 116 -1.57 13.02 0.38
C LEU A 116 -1.28 14.16 -0.62
N CYS A 117 -0.19 14.89 -0.41
CA CYS A 117 0.19 16.05 -1.22
C CYS A 117 1.02 15.65 -2.45
N GLY A 118 1.64 14.48 -2.45
CA GLY A 118 2.43 13.99 -3.58
C GLY A 118 3.82 14.62 -3.69
N ASP A 119 4.39 15.03 -2.54
CA ASP A 119 5.75 15.58 -2.41
C ASP A 119 6.80 14.47 -2.29
#